data_31f490ad1cd6c108619e81a7ec52765a
#
_entry.id   31f490ad1cd6c108619e81a7ec52765a
#
_cell.length_a   1.000
_cell.length_b   1.000
_cell.length_c   1.000
_cell.angle_alpha   90.00
_cell.angle_beta   90.00
_cell.angle_gamma   90.00
#
_symmetry.space_group_name_H-M   'P 1'
#
loop_
_entity.id
_entity.type
_entity.pdbx_description
1 polymer ?
#
loop_
_entity_poly.entity_id
_entity_poly.type
_entity_poly.pdbx_seq_one_letter_code
_entity_poly.pdbx_strand_id
1 'polypeptide(L)'
;MRRNTINRWLAVFAVLAYIVSADAQVAFSYKGKTIHTDKHCLLVDDAKKGKEKDFLFSSVIDALKFADNSCGSDTLWTEIYITPSVYWMDNPDDEAIRMPKPGENTPYAMEIKASRLRLIGLSESAEDVVLACNRGQTQGADGNFTMFHFLGSNVEAANITFGNYCNVDLVYPKDRSKDRKRRKDAIVQAQIAICGGDHYRLDNCRFISRLNLCPFVDARNTIFNNCYFECTDDALCGSGIYNKCRFTLFSSKPFYTTDHEVGAIFRDCDIHSKTTGTQYLTKVSGPVTLENCRWTSDDPALKIEWCKRPDPRHLCTMKDCTLNGKPLSLPTPTEPLPLQLPPFAMQIQTDIIPGEWTLDCHKPKDTMDYDWQADNTRPSWGYAEGVDGAEGTWGMVQLQKGARMRFTPKDESAKVSNQDCVVTLDPCKTAGQGFGSATGQYLDICIKFDTRSLTGYGIRFVRTPDYDHAVEICLVEYSEGNIRKISVPERCDIFKRGCRVELSARGDTITAKVTNSNYPDITHTLTAKMSSPNSFGGFHLQHTGSTGASATVIKSIMIK
;
A
#
# COMPACT_ATOMS: atom_id res chain seq x y z
N MET A 1 40.50 74.64 -36.44
CA MET A 1 41.24 73.40 -36.79
C MET A 1 40.84 72.28 -35.85
N ARG A 2 40.66 71.13 -36.43
CA ARG A 2 40.27 69.81 -35.90
C ARG A 2 38.76 69.62 -35.60
N ARG A 3 38.14 68.95 -36.54
CA ARG A 3 36.87 68.25 -36.50
C ARG A 3 36.99 67.03 -35.59
N ASN A 4 36.07 66.85 -34.64
CA ASN A 4 35.87 65.59 -33.95
C ASN A 4 34.55 64.97 -34.47
N THR A 5 34.75 63.92 -35.17
CA THR A 5 33.68 63.04 -35.65
C THR A 5 33.15 62.20 -34.49
N ILE A 6 31.89 62.43 -34.14
CA ILE A 6 31.20 61.61 -33.15
C ILE A 6 30.60 60.43 -33.93
N ASN A 7 31.18 59.24 -33.74
CA ASN A 7 30.60 57.99 -34.17
C ASN A 7 29.34 57.68 -33.37
N ARG A 8 28.19 57.77 -34.02
CA ARG A 8 26.93 57.22 -33.49
C ARG A 8 26.97 55.71 -33.67
N TRP A 9 27.18 54.99 -32.58
CA TRP A 9 26.83 53.57 -32.51
C TRP A 9 25.32 53.46 -32.37
N LEU A 10 24.64 53.07 -33.41
CA LEU A 10 23.28 52.55 -33.38
C LEU A 10 23.33 51.18 -32.72
N ALA A 11 22.98 51.13 -31.42
CA ALA A 11 22.62 49.91 -30.76
C ALA A 11 21.30 49.41 -31.34
N VAL A 12 21.37 48.47 -32.27
CA VAL A 12 20.23 47.69 -32.68
C VAL A 12 19.90 46.74 -31.53
N PHE A 13 18.95 47.17 -30.67
CA PHE A 13 18.25 46.22 -29.81
C PHE A 13 17.44 45.32 -30.73
N ALA A 14 17.98 44.14 -31.02
CA ALA A 14 17.22 43.04 -31.48
C ALA A 14 16.29 42.60 -30.31
N VAL A 15 15.10 43.16 -30.31
CA VAL A 15 13.98 42.56 -29.58
C VAL A 15 13.73 41.27 -30.33
N LEU A 16 14.31 40.18 -29.80
CA LEU A 16 13.83 38.83 -30.06
C LEU A 16 12.40 38.80 -29.53
N ALA A 17 11.45 39.27 -30.33
CA ALA A 17 10.09 38.84 -30.21
C ALA A 17 10.15 37.32 -30.37
N TYR A 18 10.02 36.58 -29.28
CA TYR A 18 9.53 35.23 -29.34
C TYR A 18 8.17 35.33 -30.05
N ILE A 19 8.21 35.18 -31.34
CA ILE A 19 7.05 34.75 -32.11
C ILE A 19 6.82 33.33 -31.56
N VAL A 20 6.01 33.23 -30.50
CA VAL A 20 5.28 32.01 -30.23
C VAL A 20 4.54 31.77 -31.51
N SER A 21 5.09 30.89 -32.35
CA SER A 21 4.41 30.41 -33.51
C SER A 21 3.02 30.00 -33.05
N ALA A 22 2.00 30.56 -33.68
CA ALA A 22 0.64 30.07 -33.55
C ALA A 22 0.60 28.67 -34.20
N ASP A 23 1.46 27.76 -33.74
CA ASP A 23 1.57 26.38 -34.18
C ASP A 23 0.39 25.62 -33.64
N ALA A 24 -0.54 25.49 -34.51
CA ALA A 24 -1.50 24.42 -34.65
C ALA A 24 -2.04 23.83 -33.34
N GLN A 25 -2.70 24.67 -32.54
CA GLN A 25 -3.59 24.17 -31.49
C GLN A 25 -4.50 23.10 -32.08
N VAL A 26 -4.58 21.95 -31.44
CA VAL A 26 -5.50 20.90 -31.88
C VAL A 26 -6.90 21.30 -31.45
N ALA A 27 -7.83 21.38 -32.42
CA ALA A 27 -9.23 21.64 -32.13
C ALA A 27 -9.99 20.31 -32.02
N PHE A 28 -10.86 20.19 -31.03
CA PHE A 28 -11.78 19.06 -30.86
C PHE A 28 -13.14 19.55 -30.34
N SER A 29 -14.17 18.72 -30.45
CA SER A 29 -15.52 19.06 -29.98
C SER A 29 -15.85 18.38 -28.68
N TYR A 30 -16.40 19.13 -27.71
CA TYR A 30 -16.96 18.61 -26.48
C TYR A 30 -18.23 19.37 -26.12
N LYS A 31 -19.33 18.64 -25.88
CA LYS A 31 -20.66 19.19 -25.54
C LYS A 31 -21.10 20.31 -26.53
N GLY A 32 -20.84 20.10 -27.82
CA GLY A 32 -21.21 21.04 -28.87
C GLY A 32 -20.36 22.31 -28.99
N LYS A 33 -19.27 22.40 -28.19
CA LYS A 33 -18.30 23.51 -28.27
C LYS A 33 -17.00 23.03 -28.88
N THR A 34 -16.39 23.89 -29.72
CA THR A 34 -15.02 23.68 -30.18
C THR A 34 -14.06 24.13 -29.08
N ILE A 35 -13.15 23.25 -28.71
CA ILE A 35 -12.11 23.48 -27.69
C ILE A 35 -10.76 23.39 -28.41
N HIS A 36 -9.83 24.24 -28.00
CA HIS A 36 -8.47 24.25 -28.53
C HIS A 36 -7.50 23.85 -27.41
N THR A 37 -6.51 23.03 -27.73
CA THR A 37 -5.49 22.64 -26.79
C THR A 37 -4.58 23.80 -26.41
N ASP A 38 -4.23 23.91 -25.13
CA ASP A 38 -3.23 24.84 -24.60
C ASP A 38 -2.58 24.22 -23.35
N LYS A 39 -1.75 25.01 -22.64
CA LYS A 39 -1.06 24.57 -21.44
C LYS A 39 -2.00 23.98 -20.36
N HIS A 40 -3.23 24.48 -20.28
CA HIS A 40 -4.23 24.06 -19.29
C HIS A 40 -5.38 23.24 -19.90
N CYS A 41 -5.32 22.98 -21.19
CA CYS A 41 -6.30 22.18 -21.92
C CYS A 41 -5.57 21.14 -22.76
N LEU A 42 -5.42 19.95 -22.23
CA LEU A 42 -4.67 18.86 -22.83
C LEU A 42 -5.61 17.88 -23.53
N LEU A 43 -5.18 17.34 -24.66
CA LEU A 43 -5.91 16.26 -25.36
C LEU A 43 -5.07 14.99 -25.35
N VAL A 44 -5.70 13.87 -25.00
CA VAL A 44 -5.10 12.53 -25.09
C VAL A 44 -5.85 11.72 -26.14
N ASP A 45 -5.11 11.22 -27.14
CA ASP A 45 -5.62 10.39 -28.23
C ASP A 45 -4.59 9.32 -28.61
N ASP A 46 -4.86 8.06 -28.30
CA ASP A 46 -3.95 6.93 -28.57
C ASP A 46 -3.72 6.69 -30.07
N ALA A 47 -4.65 7.11 -30.91
CA ALA A 47 -4.49 7.06 -32.36
C ALA A 47 -3.43 8.06 -32.90
N LYS A 48 -2.94 8.96 -32.06
CA LYS A 48 -1.92 9.94 -32.40
C LYS A 48 -0.51 9.56 -31.99
N LYS A 49 -0.28 8.31 -31.58
CA LYS A 49 1.04 7.81 -31.19
C LYS A 49 2.07 8.06 -32.31
N GLY A 50 3.18 8.72 -31.96
CA GLY A 50 4.22 9.17 -32.89
C GLY A 50 3.85 10.42 -33.71
N LYS A 51 2.74 11.09 -33.37
CA LYS A 51 2.29 12.37 -33.96
C LYS A 51 1.95 13.37 -32.86
N GLU A 52 2.51 13.14 -31.67
CA GLU A 52 2.34 14.02 -30.51
C GLU A 52 2.95 15.39 -30.85
N LYS A 53 2.32 16.41 -30.35
CA LYS A 53 2.78 17.79 -30.44
C LYS A 53 2.16 18.58 -29.29
N ASP A 54 2.42 19.86 -29.22
CA ASP A 54 2.04 20.73 -28.12
C ASP A 54 0.64 20.44 -27.58
N PHE A 55 0.59 19.97 -26.32
CA PHE A 55 -0.64 19.66 -25.57
C PHE A 55 -1.52 18.54 -26.16
N LEU A 56 -1.02 17.81 -27.17
CA LEU A 56 -1.60 16.57 -27.67
C LEU A 56 -0.70 15.40 -27.32
N PHE A 57 -1.23 14.46 -26.56
CA PHE A 57 -0.54 13.28 -26.04
C PHE A 57 -1.18 12.01 -26.59
N SER A 58 -0.43 10.94 -26.74
CA SER A 58 -0.95 9.59 -27.01
C SER A 58 -1.13 8.76 -25.74
N SER A 59 -0.65 9.26 -24.60
CA SER A 59 -0.63 8.59 -23.30
C SER A 59 -1.21 9.48 -22.21
N VAL A 60 -2.11 8.92 -21.40
CA VAL A 60 -2.61 9.61 -20.20
C VAL A 60 -1.49 9.86 -19.18
N ILE A 61 -0.52 8.93 -19.07
CA ILE A 61 0.64 9.08 -18.20
C ILE A 61 1.43 10.34 -18.54
N ASP A 62 1.68 10.57 -19.84
CA ASP A 62 2.49 11.71 -20.26
C ASP A 62 1.73 13.03 -20.10
N ALA A 63 0.43 13.05 -20.33
CA ALA A 63 -0.40 14.22 -20.04
C ALA A 63 -0.45 14.55 -18.55
N LEU A 64 -0.56 13.54 -17.67
CA LEU A 64 -0.52 13.72 -16.21
C LEU A 64 0.85 14.20 -15.73
N LYS A 65 1.94 13.64 -16.25
CA LYS A 65 3.30 14.13 -15.95
C LYS A 65 3.50 15.57 -16.41
N PHE A 66 2.96 15.92 -17.58
CA PHE A 66 2.99 17.32 -18.04
C PHE A 66 2.23 18.22 -17.07
N ALA A 67 1.02 17.85 -16.65
CA ALA A 67 0.24 18.61 -15.68
C ALA A 67 0.99 18.80 -14.35
N ASP A 68 1.62 17.74 -13.81
CA ASP A 68 2.42 17.80 -12.60
C ASP A 68 3.61 18.77 -12.72
N ASN A 69 4.36 18.67 -13.82
CA ASN A 69 5.61 19.40 -13.99
C ASN A 69 5.40 20.86 -14.44
N SER A 70 4.34 21.12 -15.21
CA SER A 70 4.14 22.40 -15.89
C SER A 70 3.01 23.23 -15.31
N CYS A 71 2.05 22.62 -14.61
CA CYS A 71 0.84 23.26 -14.11
C CYS A 71 0.60 23.05 -12.62
N GLY A 72 1.35 22.18 -11.95
CA GLY A 72 1.10 21.76 -10.58
C GLY A 72 1.07 22.90 -9.54
N SER A 73 1.77 24.02 -9.81
CA SER A 73 1.78 25.22 -8.95
C SER A 73 0.79 26.30 -9.39
N ASP A 74 0.11 26.12 -10.53
CA ASP A 74 -0.80 27.12 -11.09
C ASP A 74 -2.11 27.21 -10.30
N THR A 75 -2.72 28.39 -10.30
CA THR A 75 -4.04 28.62 -9.70
C THR A 75 -5.20 28.25 -10.63
N LEU A 76 -4.91 27.98 -11.90
CA LEU A 76 -5.88 27.59 -12.91
C LEU A 76 -6.14 26.09 -12.89
N TRP A 77 -7.31 25.69 -13.37
CA TRP A 77 -7.61 24.30 -13.61
C TRP A 77 -6.88 23.78 -14.85
N THR A 78 -6.32 22.59 -14.75
CA THR A 78 -5.78 21.85 -15.90
C THR A 78 -6.77 20.75 -16.27
N GLU A 79 -7.29 20.82 -17.49
CA GLU A 79 -8.26 19.89 -18.03
C GLU A 79 -7.58 18.92 -19.01
N ILE A 80 -7.72 17.62 -18.77
CA ILE A 80 -7.20 16.55 -19.64
C ILE A 80 -8.39 15.84 -20.28
N TYR A 81 -8.60 16.10 -21.56
CA TYR A 81 -9.62 15.46 -22.36
C TYR A 81 -9.10 14.18 -22.99
N ILE A 82 -9.83 13.08 -22.83
CA ILE A 82 -9.35 11.74 -23.17
C ILE A 82 -10.31 11.09 -24.17
N THR A 83 -9.80 10.72 -25.34
CA THR A 83 -10.62 10.04 -26.37
C THR A 83 -10.99 8.62 -25.97
N PRO A 84 -12.07 8.05 -26.56
CA PRO A 84 -12.45 6.64 -26.32
C PRO A 84 -11.33 5.67 -26.66
N SER A 85 -10.82 4.97 -25.66
CA SER A 85 -9.81 3.91 -25.78
C SER A 85 -9.54 3.24 -24.42
N VAL A 86 -8.63 2.26 -24.41
CA VAL A 86 -8.02 1.68 -23.21
C VAL A 86 -6.61 2.21 -23.04
N TYR A 87 -6.37 2.94 -21.97
CA TYR A 87 -5.08 3.52 -21.62
C TYR A 87 -4.46 2.79 -20.42
N TRP A 88 -3.36 2.11 -20.65
CA TRP A 88 -2.67 1.39 -19.59
C TRP A 88 -1.78 2.33 -18.79
N MET A 89 -2.01 2.37 -17.46
CA MET A 89 -1.25 3.20 -16.51
C MET A 89 0.06 2.53 -16.08
N ASP A 90 0.23 1.26 -16.39
CA ASP A 90 1.49 0.51 -16.31
C ASP A 90 1.50 -0.51 -17.45
N ASN A 91 2.69 -0.93 -17.87
CA ASN A 91 2.79 -1.93 -18.94
C ASN A 91 2.17 -3.27 -18.48
N PRO A 92 1.05 -3.71 -19.10
CA PRO A 92 0.35 -4.91 -18.68
C PRO A 92 1.11 -6.20 -18.97
N ASP A 93 2.12 -6.17 -19.85
CA ASP A 93 2.93 -7.31 -20.29
C ASP A 93 4.27 -7.41 -19.54
N ASP A 94 4.59 -6.42 -18.71
CA ASP A 94 5.81 -6.42 -17.92
C ASP A 94 5.66 -7.32 -16.69
N GLU A 95 6.51 -8.34 -16.59
CA GLU A 95 6.53 -9.30 -15.48
C GLU A 95 7.31 -8.80 -14.25
N ALA A 96 8.02 -7.67 -14.35
CA ALA A 96 8.79 -7.12 -13.24
C ALA A 96 7.88 -6.79 -12.04
N ILE A 97 8.34 -7.14 -10.84
CA ILE A 97 7.63 -6.82 -9.60
C ILE A 97 7.82 -5.35 -9.30
N ARG A 98 6.72 -4.62 -9.11
CA ARG A 98 6.75 -3.22 -8.65
C ARG A 98 6.99 -3.18 -7.15
N MET A 99 8.02 -2.46 -6.75
CA MET A 99 8.37 -2.27 -5.33
C MET A 99 7.81 -0.94 -4.82
N PRO A 100 7.34 -0.87 -3.56
CA PRO A 100 6.99 0.41 -2.94
C PRO A 100 8.26 1.26 -2.74
N LYS A 101 8.09 2.58 -2.71
CA LYS A 101 9.18 3.48 -2.32
C LYS A 101 9.59 3.26 -0.86
N PRO A 102 10.80 3.66 -0.44
CA PRO A 102 11.17 3.65 0.97
C PRO A 102 10.14 4.38 1.84
N GLY A 103 9.76 3.77 2.97
CA GLY A 103 8.72 4.32 3.85
C GLY A 103 7.28 4.10 3.39
N GLU A 104 7.04 3.78 2.12
CA GLU A 104 5.71 3.47 1.60
C GLU A 104 5.35 1.99 1.75
N ASN A 105 4.06 1.72 1.77
CA ASN A 105 3.47 0.39 1.92
C ASN A 105 3.02 -0.21 0.60
N THR A 106 2.84 0.62 -0.41
CA THR A 106 2.18 0.26 -1.66
C THR A 106 2.94 0.85 -2.82
N PRO A 107 3.29 0.05 -3.85
CA PRO A 107 3.75 0.60 -5.11
C PRO A 107 2.59 1.19 -5.90
N TYR A 108 2.84 2.31 -6.57
CA TYR A 108 1.87 3.01 -7.42
C TYR A 108 2.26 2.92 -8.89
N ALA A 109 1.27 2.86 -9.78
CA ALA A 109 1.54 3.08 -11.20
C ALA A 109 1.88 4.54 -11.45
N MET A 110 1.19 5.47 -10.79
CA MET A 110 1.44 6.89 -10.92
C MET A 110 1.12 7.68 -9.65
N GLU A 111 2.03 8.56 -9.25
CA GLU A 111 1.81 9.59 -8.23
C GLU A 111 1.50 10.92 -8.93
N ILE A 112 0.49 11.65 -8.48
CA ILE A 112 -0.01 12.90 -9.08
C ILE A 112 -0.03 13.98 -8.00
N LYS A 113 0.77 15.02 -8.21
CA LYS A 113 0.93 16.16 -7.29
C LYS A 113 0.08 17.37 -7.67
N ALA A 114 -0.34 17.42 -8.93
CA ALA A 114 -1.13 18.52 -9.46
C ALA A 114 -2.45 18.66 -8.70
N SER A 115 -2.76 19.90 -8.31
CA SER A 115 -4.06 20.33 -7.81
C SER A 115 -4.86 21.00 -8.94
N ARG A 116 -6.17 21.10 -8.77
CA ARG A 116 -7.09 21.65 -9.79
C ARG A 116 -6.99 20.93 -11.12
N LEU A 117 -7.09 19.62 -11.05
CA LEU A 117 -6.99 18.71 -12.18
C LEU A 117 -8.38 18.17 -12.56
N ARG A 118 -8.72 18.20 -13.84
CA ARG A 118 -9.92 17.57 -14.41
C ARG A 118 -9.54 16.52 -15.42
N LEU A 119 -10.04 15.30 -15.26
CA LEU A 119 -9.93 14.20 -16.20
C LEU A 119 -11.29 14.00 -16.88
N ILE A 120 -11.39 14.20 -18.19
CA ILE A 120 -12.67 14.23 -18.89
C ILE A 120 -12.66 13.23 -20.03
N GLY A 121 -13.44 12.18 -19.93
CA GLY A 121 -13.69 11.27 -21.05
C GLY A 121 -14.53 11.92 -22.14
N LEU A 122 -14.06 11.88 -23.39
CA LEU A 122 -14.76 12.41 -24.57
C LEU A 122 -15.83 11.42 -25.07
N SER A 123 -16.67 10.98 -24.15
CA SER A 123 -17.85 10.16 -24.41
C SER A 123 -18.91 10.41 -23.33
N GLU A 124 -20.16 10.13 -23.62
CA GLU A 124 -21.23 10.11 -22.62
C GLU A 124 -21.22 8.82 -21.80
N SER A 125 -20.65 7.74 -22.35
CA SER A 125 -20.47 6.47 -21.65
C SER A 125 -19.08 6.38 -21.03
N ALA A 126 -19.04 6.16 -19.71
CA ALA A 126 -17.79 5.91 -19.00
C ALA A 126 -17.09 4.61 -19.44
N GLU A 127 -17.79 3.70 -20.12
CA GLU A 127 -17.22 2.45 -20.65
C GLU A 127 -16.29 2.68 -21.84
N ASP A 128 -16.39 3.83 -22.48
CA ASP A 128 -15.64 4.15 -23.68
C ASP A 128 -14.22 4.63 -23.39
N VAL A 129 -13.97 5.20 -22.22
CA VAL A 129 -12.66 5.71 -21.80
C VAL A 129 -12.20 4.92 -20.59
N VAL A 130 -11.22 4.07 -20.77
CA VAL A 130 -10.76 3.15 -19.72
C VAL A 130 -9.32 3.44 -19.32
N LEU A 131 -9.10 3.85 -18.09
CA LEU A 131 -7.77 3.91 -17.48
C LEU A 131 -7.55 2.58 -16.76
N ALA A 132 -6.54 1.81 -17.18
CA ALA A 132 -6.38 0.42 -16.83
C ALA A 132 -5.05 0.11 -16.15
N CYS A 133 -5.07 -0.78 -15.17
CA CYS A 133 -3.93 -1.52 -14.63
C CYS A 133 -4.26 -3.01 -14.55
N ASN A 134 -3.26 -3.85 -14.33
CA ASN A 134 -3.46 -5.27 -14.09
C ASN A 134 -2.50 -5.84 -13.05
N ARG A 135 -2.18 -5.09 -12.02
CA ARG A 135 -1.30 -5.52 -10.93
C ARG A 135 -2.03 -5.55 -9.60
N GLY A 136 -1.61 -6.45 -8.74
CA GLY A 136 -2.13 -6.58 -7.38
C GLY A 136 -1.11 -7.21 -6.46
N GLN A 137 -1.45 -7.32 -5.19
CA GLN A 137 -0.61 -7.96 -4.17
C GLN A 137 -0.17 -9.35 -4.60
N THR A 138 1.13 -9.62 -4.61
CA THR A 138 1.76 -10.87 -5.08
C THR A 138 1.56 -11.17 -6.57
N GLN A 139 0.94 -10.27 -7.31
CA GLN A 139 0.72 -10.39 -8.76
C GLN A 139 1.29 -9.17 -9.49
N GLY A 140 2.59 -9.18 -9.70
CA GLY A 140 3.35 -8.11 -10.33
C GLY A 140 3.62 -6.92 -9.41
N ALA A 141 3.35 -7.04 -8.10
CA ALA A 141 3.67 -6.01 -7.11
C ALA A 141 4.03 -6.61 -5.75
N ASP A 142 4.89 -5.92 -5.02
CA ASP A 142 5.21 -6.19 -3.63
C ASP A 142 4.43 -5.23 -2.73
N GLY A 143 3.33 -5.72 -2.18
CA GLY A 143 2.34 -4.94 -1.47
C GLY A 143 1.03 -4.74 -2.26
N ASN A 144 0.13 -3.97 -1.69
CA ASN A 144 -1.15 -3.64 -2.32
C ASN A 144 -0.92 -2.68 -3.48
N PHE A 145 -0.96 -3.17 -4.71
CA PHE A 145 -0.76 -2.29 -5.85
C PHE A 145 -1.93 -1.32 -6.01
N THR A 146 -1.60 -0.03 -6.12
CA THR A 146 -2.57 1.04 -6.35
C THR A 146 -2.26 1.74 -7.68
N MET A 147 -3.29 1.96 -8.50
CA MET A 147 -3.11 2.58 -9.79
C MET A 147 -2.67 4.05 -9.65
N PHE A 148 -3.33 4.83 -8.78
CA PHE A 148 -3.01 6.23 -8.58
C PHE A 148 -2.74 6.57 -7.11
N HIS A 149 -1.79 7.48 -6.89
CA HIS A 149 -1.60 8.20 -5.64
C HIS A 149 -1.79 9.70 -5.89
N PHE A 150 -2.95 10.24 -5.54
CA PHE A 150 -3.25 11.67 -5.68
C PHE A 150 -2.81 12.41 -4.42
N LEU A 151 -1.83 13.29 -4.55
CA LEU A 151 -1.36 14.19 -3.50
C LEU A 151 -2.01 15.58 -3.58
N GLY A 152 -2.45 15.97 -4.79
CA GLY A 152 -3.10 17.25 -5.04
C GLY A 152 -4.54 17.30 -4.54
N SER A 153 -5.07 18.51 -4.36
CA SER A 153 -6.46 18.80 -4.00
C SER A 153 -7.25 19.34 -5.20
N ASN A 154 -8.57 19.33 -5.12
CA ASN A 154 -9.47 19.77 -6.18
C ASN A 154 -9.27 18.92 -7.44
N VAL A 155 -9.54 17.63 -7.36
CA VAL A 155 -9.49 16.71 -8.49
C VAL A 155 -10.91 16.33 -8.91
N GLU A 156 -11.19 16.48 -10.19
CA GLU A 156 -12.47 16.09 -10.79
C GLU A 156 -12.24 15.05 -11.89
N ALA A 157 -13.15 14.09 -12.01
CA ALA A 157 -13.17 13.20 -13.17
C ALA A 157 -14.60 12.98 -13.65
N ALA A 158 -14.76 12.85 -14.97
CA ALA A 158 -16.05 12.61 -15.60
C ALA A 158 -15.95 11.64 -16.78
N ASN A 159 -16.94 10.74 -16.89
CA ASN A 159 -17.10 9.80 -18.00
C ASN A 159 -15.90 8.87 -18.22
N ILE A 160 -15.33 8.34 -17.16
CA ILE A 160 -14.12 7.50 -17.18
C ILE A 160 -14.35 6.22 -16.39
N THR A 161 -13.87 5.09 -16.89
CA THR A 161 -13.67 3.86 -16.12
C THR A 161 -12.25 3.85 -15.53
N PHE A 162 -12.15 3.74 -14.24
CA PHE A 162 -10.93 3.42 -13.51
C PHE A 162 -10.96 1.93 -13.17
N GLY A 163 -10.06 1.14 -13.77
CA GLY A 163 -10.11 -0.30 -13.64
C GLY A 163 -8.76 -0.95 -13.32
N ASN A 164 -8.72 -1.74 -12.25
CA ASN A 164 -7.61 -2.63 -12.01
C ASN A 164 -8.02 -4.07 -12.38
N TYR A 165 -7.54 -4.52 -13.51
CA TYR A 165 -7.88 -5.80 -14.14
C TYR A 165 -6.92 -6.94 -13.75
N CYS A 166 -6.34 -6.87 -12.56
CA CYS A 166 -5.51 -7.95 -12.04
C CYS A 166 -6.32 -9.24 -11.86
N ASN A 167 -7.54 -9.13 -11.35
CA ASN A 167 -8.41 -10.26 -10.98
C ASN A 167 -9.80 -10.21 -11.64
N VAL A 168 -9.97 -9.41 -12.67
CA VAL A 168 -11.18 -9.32 -13.49
C VAL A 168 -10.80 -9.13 -14.96
N ASP A 169 -11.54 -9.74 -15.88
CA ASP A 169 -11.27 -9.58 -17.30
C ASP A 169 -11.64 -8.16 -17.76
N LEU A 170 -10.77 -7.54 -18.54
CA LEU A 170 -11.12 -6.34 -19.30
C LEU A 170 -11.90 -6.74 -20.54
N VAL A 171 -13.08 -6.21 -20.68
CA VAL A 171 -13.91 -6.33 -21.87
C VAL A 171 -14.19 -4.93 -22.39
N TYR A 172 -13.69 -4.60 -23.60
CA TYR A 172 -13.85 -3.27 -24.19
C TYR A 172 -14.85 -3.32 -25.34
N PRO A 173 -16.07 -2.75 -25.18
CA PRO A 173 -17.15 -2.95 -26.14
C PRO A 173 -16.89 -2.37 -27.54
N LYS A 174 -16.14 -1.27 -27.62
CA LYS A 174 -15.88 -0.58 -28.90
C LYS A 174 -14.85 -1.26 -29.79
N ASP A 175 -13.91 -1.99 -29.18
CA ASP A 175 -12.85 -2.68 -29.91
C ASP A 175 -12.40 -3.91 -29.12
N ARG A 176 -12.86 -5.07 -29.54
CA ARG A 176 -12.58 -6.36 -28.90
C ARG A 176 -11.11 -6.77 -28.97
N SER A 177 -10.31 -6.13 -29.84
CA SER A 177 -8.86 -6.36 -29.87
C SER A 177 -8.13 -5.81 -28.64
N LYS A 178 -8.78 -4.91 -27.90
CA LYS A 178 -8.31 -4.35 -26.63
C LYS A 178 -8.77 -5.14 -25.40
N ASP A 179 -9.55 -6.21 -25.60
CA ASP A 179 -9.91 -7.12 -24.50
C ASP A 179 -8.66 -7.75 -23.92
N ARG A 180 -8.69 -7.97 -22.61
CA ARG A 180 -7.59 -8.61 -21.93
C ARG A 180 -8.07 -9.50 -20.80
N LYS A 181 -7.53 -10.70 -20.73
CA LYS A 181 -7.74 -11.58 -19.59
C LYS A 181 -7.05 -11.02 -18.35
N ARG A 182 -7.68 -11.26 -17.21
CA ARG A 182 -7.09 -10.94 -15.89
C ARG A 182 -5.71 -11.58 -15.76
N ARG A 183 -4.86 -10.96 -14.98
CA ARG A 183 -3.51 -11.49 -14.72
C ARG A 183 -3.57 -12.79 -13.93
N LYS A 184 -4.52 -12.92 -12.99
CA LYS A 184 -4.65 -14.08 -12.12
C LYS A 184 -6.13 -14.35 -11.77
N ASP A 185 -6.48 -15.65 -11.62
CA ASP A 185 -7.79 -16.05 -11.14
C ASP A 185 -7.99 -15.83 -9.63
N ALA A 186 -6.89 -15.75 -8.87
CA ALA A 186 -6.95 -15.46 -7.44
C ALA A 186 -7.43 -14.03 -7.16
N ILE A 187 -8.27 -13.86 -6.14
CA ILE A 187 -8.64 -12.54 -5.65
C ILE A 187 -7.47 -11.99 -4.85
N VAL A 188 -6.88 -10.92 -5.33
CA VAL A 188 -5.75 -10.22 -4.72
C VAL A 188 -6.04 -8.73 -4.63
N GLN A 189 -5.41 -8.05 -3.67
CA GLN A 189 -5.61 -6.62 -3.47
C GLN A 189 -5.08 -5.82 -4.66
N ALA A 190 -5.99 -5.16 -5.36
CA ALA A 190 -5.74 -4.44 -6.61
C ALA A 190 -6.52 -3.12 -6.59
N GLN A 191 -5.87 -2.05 -6.12
CA GLN A 191 -6.48 -0.79 -5.74
C GLN A 191 -6.52 0.21 -6.91
N ILE A 192 -7.45 1.16 -6.86
CA ILE A 192 -7.62 2.21 -7.87
C ILE A 192 -6.87 3.48 -7.46
N ALA A 193 -7.21 4.10 -6.32
CA ALA A 193 -6.59 5.36 -5.93
C ALA A 193 -6.56 5.56 -4.44
N ILE A 194 -5.44 6.06 -3.94
CA ILE A 194 -5.27 6.60 -2.58
C ILE A 194 -5.00 8.10 -2.71
N CYS A 195 -5.53 8.90 -1.79
CA CYS A 195 -5.50 10.35 -1.87
C CYS A 195 -4.96 10.95 -0.58
N GLY A 196 -4.12 11.99 -0.73
CA GLY A 196 -3.64 12.81 0.39
C GLY A 196 -4.24 14.22 0.40
N GLY A 197 -5.05 14.55 -0.61
CA GLY A 197 -5.64 15.88 -0.80
C GLY A 197 -7.09 15.99 -0.36
N ASP A 198 -7.72 17.08 -0.74
CA ASP A 198 -9.07 17.49 -0.37
C ASP A 198 -9.89 17.90 -1.61
N HIS A 199 -11.24 17.80 -1.55
CA HIS A 199 -12.17 18.15 -2.60
C HIS A 199 -12.02 17.33 -3.88
N TYR A 200 -12.61 16.16 -3.88
CA TYR A 200 -12.67 15.25 -5.04
C TYR A 200 -14.11 15.11 -5.54
N ARG A 201 -14.29 15.19 -6.85
CA ARG A 201 -15.60 15.05 -7.47
C ARG A 201 -15.54 14.12 -8.68
N LEU A 202 -16.32 13.06 -8.65
CA LEU A 202 -16.36 12.03 -9.67
C LEU A 202 -17.79 11.95 -10.23
N ASP A 203 -17.96 12.29 -11.51
CA ASP A 203 -19.27 12.33 -12.17
C ASP A 203 -19.31 11.27 -13.28
N ASN A 204 -20.32 10.38 -13.25
CA ASN A 204 -20.51 9.34 -14.26
C ASN A 204 -19.24 8.52 -14.51
N CYS A 205 -18.56 8.09 -13.44
CA CYS A 205 -17.37 7.25 -13.51
C CYS A 205 -17.70 5.79 -13.15
N ARG A 206 -16.82 4.87 -13.56
CA ARG A 206 -16.89 3.46 -13.17
C ARG A 206 -15.62 3.05 -12.45
N PHE A 207 -15.77 2.26 -11.40
CA PHE A 207 -14.67 1.75 -10.58
C PHE A 207 -14.72 0.23 -10.56
N ILE A 208 -13.69 -0.42 -11.11
CA ILE A 208 -13.65 -1.86 -11.35
C ILE A 208 -12.44 -2.48 -10.69
N SER A 209 -12.68 -3.34 -9.71
CA SER A 209 -11.72 -4.26 -9.10
C SER A 209 -12.47 -5.28 -8.24
N ARG A 210 -11.88 -6.46 -8.00
CA ARG A 210 -12.55 -7.51 -7.21
C ARG A 210 -12.15 -7.52 -5.74
N LEU A 211 -11.04 -6.90 -5.34
CA LEU A 211 -10.63 -6.81 -3.94
C LEU A 211 -9.90 -5.50 -3.66
N ASN A 212 -10.24 -4.87 -2.54
CA ASN A 212 -9.70 -3.57 -2.13
C ASN A 212 -9.79 -2.54 -3.25
N LEU A 213 -10.98 -2.25 -3.70
CA LEU A 213 -11.21 -1.32 -4.81
C LEU A 213 -10.58 0.05 -4.55
N CYS A 214 -10.72 0.58 -3.34
CA CYS A 214 -10.20 1.88 -2.91
C CYS A 214 -10.42 2.99 -3.96
N PRO A 215 -11.66 3.36 -4.25
CA PRO A 215 -11.94 4.40 -5.22
C PRO A 215 -11.73 5.77 -4.56
N PHE A 216 -10.57 6.40 -4.79
CA PHE A 216 -10.22 7.69 -4.19
C PHE A 216 -10.33 7.70 -2.65
N VAL A 217 -9.81 6.64 -2.01
CA VAL A 217 -9.80 6.50 -0.55
C VAL A 217 -8.91 7.57 0.10
N ASP A 218 -9.22 7.93 1.34
CA ASP A 218 -8.57 8.97 2.16
C ASP A 218 -8.73 10.41 1.62
N ALA A 219 -9.43 10.59 0.49
CA ALA A 219 -9.80 11.90 -0.01
C ALA A 219 -10.82 12.55 0.94
N ARG A 220 -10.54 13.76 1.40
CA ARG A 220 -11.52 14.54 2.15
C ARG A 220 -12.52 15.18 1.20
N ASN A 221 -13.77 15.39 1.67
CA ASN A 221 -14.82 16.03 0.89
C ASN A 221 -15.00 15.41 -0.50
N THR A 222 -15.21 14.10 -0.55
CA THR A 222 -15.36 13.35 -1.80
C THR A 222 -16.82 13.19 -2.16
N ILE A 223 -17.14 13.45 -3.43
CA ILE A 223 -18.51 13.30 -3.97
C ILE A 223 -18.46 12.42 -5.22
N PHE A 224 -19.27 11.37 -5.24
CA PHE A 224 -19.52 10.49 -6.38
C PHE A 224 -20.94 10.70 -6.87
N ASN A 225 -21.11 11.13 -8.10
CA ASN A 225 -22.43 11.32 -8.72
C ASN A 225 -22.62 10.35 -9.87
N ASN A 226 -23.69 9.59 -9.89
CA ASN A 226 -24.05 8.66 -10.97
C ASN A 226 -22.90 7.67 -11.32
N CYS A 227 -22.12 7.27 -10.33
CA CYS A 227 -20.99 6.36 -10.52
C CYS A 227 -21.41 4.89 -10.38
N TYR A 228 -20.62 4.00 -10.97
CA TYR A 228 -20.77 2.55 -10.83
C TYR A 228 -19.57 1.93 -10.13
N PHE A 229 -19.83 1.08 -9.15
CA PHE A 229 -18.81 0.38 -8.37
C PHE A 229 -19.00 -1.13 -8.49
N GLU A 230 -17.95 -1.82 -8.96
CA GLU A 230 -17.90 -3.27 -8.93
C GLU A 230 -16.84 -3.67 -7.91
N CYS A 231 -17.26 -4.28 -6.81
CA CYS A 231 -16.42 -4.44 -5.64
C CYS A 231 -16.63 -5.75 -4.87
N THR A 232 -15.60 -6.14 -4.15
CA THR A 232 -15.59 -7.23 -3.19
C THR A 232 -15.07 -6.74 -1.84
N ASP A 233 -14.52 -7.63 -1.02
CA ASP A 233 -14.10 -7.37 0.36
C ASP A 233 -13.20 -6.14 0.49
N ASP A 234 -13.46 -5.29 1.48
CA ASP A 234 -12.76 -4.04 1.77
C ASP A 234 -12.69 -3.06 0.57
N ALA A 235 -13.63 -3.16 -0.35
CA ALA A 235 -13.58 -2.47 -1.63
C ALA A 235 -13.81 -0.96 -1.52
N LEU A 236 -14.56 -0.54 -0.54
CA LEU A 236 -14.87 0.86 -0.28
C LEU A 236 -14.39 1.21 1.12
N CYS A 237 -13.48 2.14 1.24
CA CYS A 237 -12.97 2.64 2.50
C CYS A 237 -12.89 4.16 2.47
N GLY A 238 -12.98 4.75 3.66
CA GLY A 238 -13.03 6.19 3.84
C GLY A 238 -14.46 6.74 3.82
N SER A 239 -14.56 8.06 3.75
CA SER A 239 -15.80 8.82 3.80
C SER A 239 -16.11 9.46 2.46
N GLY A 240 -17.38 9.72 2.21
CA GLY A 240 -17.81 10.39 0.99
C GLY A 240 -19.31 10.42 0.82
N ILE A 241 -19.77 11.19 -0.17
CA ILE A 241 -21.16 11.27 -0.57
C ILE A 241 -21.33 10.53 -1.90
N TYR A 242 -22.23 9.53 -1.91
CA TYR A 242 -22.57 8.71 -3.07
C TYR A 242 -24.00 9.04 -3.50
N ASN A 243 -24.13 9.85 -4.57
CA ASN A 243 -25.43 10.26 -5.09
C ASN A 243 -25.79 9.47 -6.35
N LYS A 244 -26.96 8.82 -6.38
CA LYS A 244 -27.46 8.06 -7.54
C LYS A 244 -26.45 7.06 -8.10
N CYS A 245 -25.65 6.49 -7.21
CA CYS A 245 -24.63 5.52 -7.58
C CYS A 245 -25.20 4.10 -7.65
N ARG A 246 -24.53 3.25 -8.42
CA ARG A 246 -24.88 1.83 -8.56
C ARG A 246 -23.72 0.99 -8.07
N PHE A 247 -24.03 -0.02 -7.28
CA PHE A 247 -23.06 -0.93 -6.68
C PHE A 247 -23.40 -2.38 -7.03
N THR A 248 -22.38 -3.15 -7.43
CA THR A 248 -22.46 -4.62 -7.49
C THR A 248 -21.48 -5.18 -6.48
N LEU A 249 -22.00 -5.81 -5.42
CA LEU A 249 -21.22 -6.30 -4.29
C LEU A 249 -20.99 -7.81 -4.41
N PHE A 250 -19.74 -8.24 -4.40
CA PHE A 250 -19.35 -9.64 -4.50
C PHE A 250 -18.89 -10.24 -3.16
N SER A 251 -18.89 -9.44 -2.09
CA SER A 251 -18.51 -9.86 -0.75
C SER A 251 -19.50 -9.35 0.29
N SER A 252 -19.57 -10.07 1.40
CA SER A 252 -20.43 -9.72 2.54
C SER A 252 -19.95 -8.51 3.33
N LYS A 253 -18.79 -7.91 3.01
CA LYS A 253 -18.21 -6.75 3.73
C LYS A 253 -17.54 -5.81 2.74
N PRO A 254 -18.29 -5.12 1.88
CA PRO A 254 -17.75 -4.31 0.80
C PRO A 254 -17.08 -3.03 1.30
N PHE A 255 -17.44 -2.54 2.48
CA PHE A 255 -16.85 -1.36 3.09
C PHE A 255 -15.92 -1.78 4.22
N TYR A 256 -14.74 -1.15 4.30
CA TYR A 256 -13.82 -1.41 5.41
C TYR A 256 -14.27 -0.65 6.65
N THR A 257 -14.16 0.68 6.61
CA THR A 257 -14.59 1.60 7.66
C THR A 257 -14.97 2.95 7.06
N THR A 258 -15.66 3.75 7.82
CA THR A 258 -16.07 5.12 7.44
C THR A 258 -15.82 6.06 8.62
N ASP A 259 -14.61 6.00 9.18
CA ASP A 259 -14.22 6.58 10.47
C ASP A 259 -14.08 8.11 10.52
N HIS A 260 -14.28 8.82 9.42
CA HIS A 260 -14.40 10.28 9.43
C HIS A 260 -15.73 10.73 10.06
N GLU A 261 -15.78 11.94 10.62
CA GLU A 261 -16.95 12.47 11.34
C GLU A 261 -18.28 12.33 10.58
N VAL A 262 -18.24 12.57 9.28
CA VAL A 262 -19.43 12.50 8.42
C VAL A 262 -19.74 11.06 7.96
N GLY A 263 -18.73 10.21 7.89
CA GLY A 263 -18.82 8.85 7.38
C GLY A 263 -19.17 8.79 5.89
N ALA A 264 -19.83 7.71 5.48
CA ALA A 264 -20.30 7.52 4.12
C ALA A 264 -21.80 7.76 4.03
N ILE A 265 -22.22 8.62 3.08
CA ILE A 265 -23.61 8.99 2.84
C ILE A 265 -24.04 8.50 1.46
N PHE A 266 -25.04 7.63 1.42
CA PHE A 266 -25.61 7.06 0.19
C PHE A 266 -27.02 7.65 -0.02
N ARG A 267 -27.21 8.30 -1.18
CA ARG A 267 -28.51 8.88 -1.55
C ARG A 267 -28.95 8.39 -2.92
N ASP A 268 -30.20 7.94 -3.00
CA ASP A 268 -30.80 7.46 -4.24
C ASP A 268 -29.98 6.35 -4.94
N CYS A 269 -29.28 5.50 -4.17
CA CYS A 269 -28.39 4.50 -4.72
C CYS A 269 -29.09 3.16 -4.98
N ASP A 270 -28.63 2.47 -6.04
CA ASP A 270 -29.00 1.10 -6.37
C ASP A 270 -27.87 0.16 -5.98
N ILE A 271 -28.15 -0.78 -5.09
CA ILE A 271 -27.13 -1.69 -4.56
C ILE A 271 -27.58 -3.14 -4.82
N HIS A 272 -26.78 -3.87 -5.61
CA HIS A 272 -27.04 -5.28 -5.90
C HIS A 272 -26.03 -6.16 -5.19
N SER A 273 -26.49 -7.01 -4.27
CA SER A 273 -25.65 -7.98 -3.55
C SER A 273 -25.69 -9.34 -4.23
N LYS A 274 -24.51 -9.85 -4.55
CA LYS A 274 -24.29 -11.21 -5.06
C LYS A 274 -23.92 -12.20 -3.97
N THR A 275 -23.97 -11.78 -2.72
CA THR A 275 -23.64 -12.61 -1.57
C THR A 275 -24.86 -13.30 -1.01
N THR A 276 -24.65 -14.35 -0.22
CA THR A 276 -25.70 -15.09 0.50
C THR A 276 -25.58 -14.84 2.01
N GLY A 277 -26.68 -15.03 2.72
CA GLY A 277 -26.73 -14.94 4.19
C GLY A 277 -26.77 -13.52 4.71
N THR A 278 -25.67 -12.98 5.26
CA THR A 278 -25.65 -11.62 5.83
C THR A 278 -24.69 -10.70 5.07
N GLN A 279 -25.22 -9.58 4.59
CA GLN A 279 -24.48 -8.47 4.03
C GLN A 279 -24.22 -7.43 5.13
N TYR A 280 -22.97 -7.23 5.48
CA TYR A 280 -22.58 -6.14 6.36
C TYR A 280 -22.30 -4.88 5.54
N LEU A 281 -22.63 -3.70 6.08
CA LEU A 281 -22.27 -2.43 5.43
C LEU A 281 -20.80 -2.13 5.62
N THR A 282 -20.28 -2.35 6.82
CA THR A 282 -18.86 -2.14 7.12
C THR A 282 -18.23 -3.38 7.76
N LYS A 283 -16.94 -3.58 7.56
CA LYS A 283 -16.15 -4.62 8.23
C LYS A 283 -15.79 -4.19 9.65
N VAL A 284 -15.36 -2.94 9.79
CA VAL A 284 -15.12 -2.24 11.05
C VAL A 284 -16.18 -1.15 11.16
N SER A 285 -16.69 -0.89 12.36
CA SER A 285 -17.73 0.13 12.58
C SER A 285 -17.30 1.51 12.08
N GLY A 286 -18.26 2.31 11.63
CA GLY A 286 -18.08 3.69 11.19
C GLY A 286 -19.44 4.34 10.90
N PRO A 287 -19.53 5.68 10.83
CA PRO A 287 -20.78 6.36 10.51
C PRO A 287 -21.25 6.06 9.08
N VAL A 288 -22.52 5.68 8.91
CA VAL A 288 -23.14 5.39 7.61
C VAL A 288 -24.55 5.95 7.57
N THR A 289 -24.87 6.70 6.52
CA THR A 289 -26.22 7.18 6.25
C THR A 289 -26.71 6.66 4.91
N LEU A 290 -27.87 6.01 4.89
CA LEU A 290 -28.56 5.58 3.67
C LEU A 290 -29.92 6.29 3.57
N GLU A 291 -30.14 6.99 2.46
CA GLU A 291 -31.39 7.69 2.14
C GLU A 291 -31.91 7.24 0.78
N ASN A 292 -33.16 6.75 0.73
CA ASN A 292 -33.83 6.32 -0.49
C ASN A 292 -33.01 5.31 -1.35
N CYS A 293 -32.34 4.34 -0.69
CA CYS A 293 -31.52 3.35 -1.37
C CYS A 293 -32.30 2.07 -1.67
N ARG A 294 -32.10 1.49 -2.85
CA ARG A 294 -32.72 0.25 -3.29
C ARG A 294 -31.71 -0.89 -3.31
N TRP A 295 -31.93 -1.87 -2.45
CA TRP A 295 -31.15 -3.10 -2.41
C TRP A 295 -31.86 -4.19 -3.18
N THR A 296 -31.09 -4.93 -3.97
CA THR A 296 -31.51 -6.19 -4.58
C THR A 296 -30.50 -7.27 -4.28
N SER A 297 -30.92 -8.51 -4.28
CA SER A 297 -30.05 -9.66 -4.04
C SER A 297 -30.49 -10.86 -4.83
N ASP A 298 -29.52 -11.66 -5.28
CA ASP A 298 -29.76 -12.99 -5.85
C ASP A 298 -30.23 -14.00 -4.76
N ASP A 299 -29.93 -13.73 -3.48
CA ASP A 299 -30.42 -14.49 -2.33
C ASP A 299 -31.67 -13.83 -1.73
N PRO A 300 -32.88 -14.45 -1.85
CA PRO A 300 -34.10 -13.91 -1.28
C PRO A 300 -34.08 -13.84 0.25
N ALA A 301 -33.20 -14.59 0.92
CA ALA A 301 -33.05 -14.66 2.37
C ALA A 301 -31.95 -13.73 2.90
N LEU A 302 -31.34 -12.91 2.03
CA LEU A 302 -30.28 -11.99 2.43
C LEU A 302 -30.73 -11.10 3.58
N LYS A 303 -29.88 -11.00 4.60
CA LYS A 303 -30.02 -10.02 5.70
C LYS A 303 -29.01 -8.90 5.51
N ILE A 304 -29.38 -7.70 5.89
CA ILE A 304 -28.49 -6.54 5.90
C ILE A 304 -28.26 -6.10 7.34
N GLU A 305 -27.02 -5.84 7.70
CA GLU A 305 -26.61 -5.40 9.03
C GLU A 305 -25.52 -4.32 8.92
N TRP A 306 -25.41 -3.43 9.92
CA TRP A 306 -24.37 -2.38 9.93
C TRP A 306 -22.97 -2.98 9.89
N CYS A 307 -22.62 -3.78 10.88
CA CYS A 307 -21.40 -4.57 10.96
C CYS A 307 -21.57 -5.64 12.05
N LYS A 308 -20.58 -6.52 12.20
CA LYS A 308 -20.65 -7.56 13.25
C LYS A 308 -20.66 -7.02 14.68
N ARG A 309 -20.03 -5.86 14.90
CA ARG A 309 -19.92 -5.20 16.20
C ARG A 309 -20.06 -3.70 15.99
N PRO A 310 -21.30 -3.18 15.87
CA PRO A 310 -21.54 -1.76 15.72
C PRO A 310 -21.05 -0.99 16.95
N ASP A 311 -20.32 0.09 16.72
CA ASP A 311 -19.96 1.02 17.80
C ASP A 311 -21.08 2.05 17.95
N PRO A 312 -21.73 2.14 19.10
CA PRO A 312 -22.85 3.06 19.31
C PRO A 312 -22.47 4.54 19.27
N ARG A 313 -21.18 4.85 19.31
CA ARG A 313 -20.68 6.22 19.10
C ARG A 313 -20.79 6.65 17.63
N HIS A 314 -20.87 5.70 16.71
CA HIS A 314 -21.00 6.00 15.29
C HIS A 314 -22.46 6.16 14.90
N LEU A 315 -22.78 7.30 14.31
CA LEU A 315 -24.11 7.56 13.80
C LEU A 315 -24.37 6.71 12.55
N CYS A 316 -25.29 5.74 12.68
CA CYS A 316 -25.76 4.93 11.57
C CYS A 316 -27.26 5.18 11.39
N THR A 317 -27.67 5.69 10.23
CA THR A 317 -29.05 6.02 9.93
C THR A 317 -29.50 5.43 8.58
N MET A 318 -30.76 4.99 8.54
CA MET A 318 -31.37 4.45 7.32
C MET A 318 -32.79 5.00 7.19
N LYS A 319 -33.09 5.58 6.02
CA LYS A 319 -34.37 6.17 5.73
C LYS A 319 -34.84 5.82 4.32
N ASP A 320 -36.11 5.44 4.19
CA ASP A 320 -36.80 5.17 2.92
C ASP A 320 -36.03 4.14 2.02
N CYS A 321 -35.42 3.14 2.65
CA CYS A 321 -34.68 2.09 1.95
C CYS A 321 -35.53 0.85 1.72
N THR A 322 -35.16 0.06 0.69
CA THR A 322 -35.87 -1.20 0.38
C THR A 322 -34.87 -2.33 0.11
N LEU A 323 -35.28 -3.58 0.42
CA LEU A 323 -34.58 -4.81 0.00
C LEU A 323 -35.58 -5.67 -0.79
N ASN A 324 -35.23 -5.96 -2.06
CA ASN A 324 -36.11 -6.70 -2.98
C ASN A 324 -37.54 -6.14 -3.01
N GLY A 325 -37.67 -4.80 -3.02
CA GLY A 325 -38.94 -4.07 -3.05
C GLY A 325 -39.69 -4.02 -1.72
N LYS A 326 -39.20 -4.61 -0.66
CA LYS A 326 -39.79 -4.53 0.68
C LYS A 326 -39.10 -3.46 1.52
N PRO A 327 -39.81 -2.74 2.40
CA PRO A 327 -39.17 -1.77 3.30
C PRO A 327 -38.03 -2.40 4.09
N LEU A 328 -36.90 -1.69 4.13
CA LEU A 328 -35.71 -2.07 4.88
C LEU A 328 -35.43 -1.01 5.94
N SER A 329 -35.33 -1.45 7.19
CA SER A 329 -34.93 -0.60 8.31
C SER A 329 -33.97 -1.37 9.21
N LEU A 330 -32.93 -0.72 9.63
CA LEU A 330 -31.99 -1.25 10.61
C LEU A 330 -32.08 -0.40 11.89
N PRO A 331 -32.04 -1.02 13.08
CA PRO A 331 -31.99 -0.26 14.31
C PRO A 331 -30.70 0.57 14.38
N THR A 332 -30.81 1.82 14.81
CA THR A 332 -29.64 2.62 15.14
C THR A 332 -28.91 1.93 16.29
N PRO A 333 -27.56 1.78 16.25
CA PRO A 333 -26.80 1.22 17.37
C PRO A 333 -26.98 2.10 18.62
N THR A 334 -27.69 1.62 19.64
CA THR A 334 -28.14 2.47 20.77
C THR A 334 -27.48 2.17 22.11
N GLU A 335 -26.83 1.03 22.24
CA GLU A 335 -26.20 0.66 23.50
C GLU A 335 -24.75 0.24 23.28
N PRO A 336 -23.79 0.72 24.09
CA PRO A 336 -22.52 0.07 24.14
C PRO A 336 -22.76 -1.35 24.67
N LEU A 337 -22.62 -2.35 23.80
CA LEU A 337 -22.13 -3.62 24.32
C LEU A 337 -20.92 -3.23 25.18
N PRO A 338 -20.92 -3.61 26.49
CA PRO A 338 -19.75 -3.33 27.31
C PRO A 338 -18.58 -3.78 26.46
N LEU A 339 -17.69 -2.85 26.15
CA LEU A 339 -16.45 -3.15 25.47
C LEU A 339 -15.77 -4.17 26.36
N GLN A 340 -16.04 -5.44 26.08
CA GLN A 340 -15.01 -6.43 26.24
C GLN A 340 -14.01 -6.08 25.14
N LEU A 341 -13.25 -5.01 25.39
CA LEU A 341 -11.88 -5.02 24.97
C LEU A 341 -11.42 -6.41 25.35
N PRO A 342 -11.03 -7.28 24.39
CA PRO A 342 -10.16 -8.35 24.76
C PRO A 342 -9.13 -7.61 25.59
N PRO A 343 -8.83 -8.04 26.82
CA PRO A 343 -7.84 -7.34 27.57
C PRO A 343 -6.71 -7.15 26.58
N PHE A 344 -6.52 -5.93 26.09
CA PHE A 344 -5.22 -5.42 25.77
C PHE A 344 -4.61 -5.29 27.17
N ALA A 345 -4.55 -6.40 27.86
CA ALA A 345 -3.41 -6.67 28.62
C ALA A 345 -2.30 -6.45 27.61
N MET A 346 -1.62 -5.32 27.70
CA MET A 346 -0.20 -5.34 27.58
C MET A 346 0.28 -6.32 28.65
N GLN A 347 -0.04 -7.57 28.44
CA GLN A 347 0.83 -8.63 28.79
C GLN A 347 1.98 -8.44 27.81
N ILE A 348 2.93 -7.64 28.25
CA ILE A 348 4.30 -8.07 28.14
C ILE A 348 4.23 -9.45 28.77
N GLN A 349 3.87 -10.43 27.95
CA GLN A 349 4.04 -11.81 28.31
C GLN A 349 5.54 -12.00 28.32
N THR A 350 6.10 -11.78 29.47
CA THR A 350 7.31 -12.46 29.95
C THR A 350 7.04 -13.95 30.14
N ASP A 351 6.03 -14.49 29.48
CA ASP A 351 5.85 -15.90 29.38
C ASP A 351 7.02 -16.41 28.55
N ILE A 352 8.04 -16.83 29.29
CA ILE A 352 8.96 -17.85 28.84
C ILE A 352 8.05 -18.96 28.35
N ILE A 353 7.78 -18.99 27.03
CA ILE A 353 7.11 -20.13 26.42
C ILE A 353 8.06 -21.29 26.69
N PRO A 354 7.69 -22.28 27.50
CA PRO A 354 8.56 -23.40 27.73
C PRO A 354 8.82 -24.05 26.40
N GLY A 355 10.06 -24.03 25.93
CA GLY A 355 10.43 -24.68 24.71
C GLY A 355 11.18 -23.78 23.77
N GLU A 356 12.47 -23.87 23.85
CA GLU A 356 13.38 -23.31 22.86
C GLU A 356 13.37 -24.20 21.64
N TRP A 357 13.21 -23.60 20.49
CA TRP A 357 13.24 -24.31 19.24
C TRP A 357 14.46 -23.89 18.46
N THR A 358 15.22 -24.87 18.02
CA THR A 358 16.46 -24.68 17.31
C THR A 358 16.36 -25.30 15.95
N LEU A 359 16.69 -24.58 14.90
CA LEU A 359 16.55 -25.02 13.53
C LEU A 359 17.73 -24.58 12.70
N ASP A 360 18.23 -25.50 11.88
CA ASP A 360 19.18 -25.19 10.83
C ASP A 360 18.45 -24.58 9.63
N CYS A 361 18.71 -23.34 9.33
CA CYS A 361 18.06 -22.64 8.23
C CYS A 361 18.76 -22.82 6.88
N HIS A 362 19.91 -23.56 6.83
CA HIS A 362 20.67 -23.73 5.61
C HIS A 362 20.72 -25.14 5.02
N LYS A 363 20.00 -26.08 5.53
CA LYS A 363 20.25 -27.52 5.39
C LYS A 363 21.26 -28.01 6.41
N PRO A 364 20.82 -28.92 7.23
CA PRO A 364 21.27 -29.17 8.59
C PRO A 364 22.69 -29.57 8.82
N LYS A 365 23.49 -29.85 7.86
CA LYS A 365 24.70 -30.63 8.14
C LYS A 365 26.03 -29.96 7.82
N ASP A 366 26.02 -28.84 7.11
CA ASP A 366 27.24 -28.56 6.38
C ASP A 366 28.10 -27.40 6.90
N THR A 367 27.62 -26.53 7.82
CA THR A 367 28.36 -25.29 8.04
C THR A 367 28.39 -24.71 9.44
N MET A 368 27.77 -25.29 10.44
CA MET A 368 27.76 -24.65 11.76
C MET A 368 28.22 -25.56 12.90
N ASP A 369 29.21 -25.08 13.65
CA ASP A 369 29.60 -25.63 14.94
C ASP A 369 28.64 -25.25 16.06
N TYR A 370 27.32 -25.25 15.75
CA TYR A 370 26.25 -24.86 16.67
C TYR A 370 25.21 -25.97 16.82
N ASP A 371 24.75 -26.16 18.04
CA ASP A 371 23.59 -26.98 18.32
C ASP A 371 22.32 -26.15 18.28
N TRP A 372 21.31 -26.73 17.65
CA TRP A 372 19.98 -26.21 17.59
C TRP A 372 19.07 -26.96 18.53
N GLN A 373 18.33 -26.24 19.38
CA GLN A 373 17.37 -26.86 20.29
C GLN A 373 15.96 -26.52 19.86
N ALA A 374 15.11 -27.49 19.70
CA ALA A 374 13.71 -27.30 19.33
C ALA A 374 12.79 -27.59 20.50
N ASP A 375 11.76 -26.79 20.66
CA ASP A 375 10.59 -27.20 21.41
C ASP A 375 9.76 -28.14 20.54
N ASN A 376 9.71 -29.39 20.94
CA ASN A 376 8.99 -30.43 20.21
C ASN A 376 7.46 -30.31 20.33
N THR A 377 6.92 -29.47 21.19
CA THR A 377 5.49 -29.36 21.44
C THR A 377 4.79 -28.31 20.56
N ARG A 378 5.46 -27.20 20.25
CA ARG A 378 4.95 -26.14 19.36
C ARG A 378 6.10 -25.43 18.66
N PRO A 379 6.48 -25.83 17.44
CA PRO A 379 7.54 -25.16 16.72
C PRO A 379 7.15 -23.71 16.42
N SER A 380 8.04 -22.77 16.77
CA SER A 380 7.84 -21.34 16.51
C SER A 380 8.11 -20.96 15.06
N TRP A 381 8.93 -21.75 14.40
CA TRP A 381 9.35 -21.57 13.02
C TRP A 381 9.22 -22.87 12.25
N GLY A 382 8.94 -22.81 10.98
CA GLY A 382 8.86 -23.96 10.09
C GLY A 382 9.35 -23.64 8.70
N TYR A 383 9.83 -24.64 7.99
CA TYR A 383 10.18 -24.50 6.59
C TYR A 383 8.94 -24.35 5.72
N ALA A 384 9.02 -23.48 4.73
CA ALA A 384 8.03 -23.36 3.69
C ALA A 384 8.72 -23.21 2.33
N GLU A 385 8.18 -23.90 1.33
CA GLU A 385 8.55 -23.74 -0.06
C GLU A 385 7.71 -22.62 -0.71
N GLY A 386 8.24 -22.00 -1.75
CA GLY A 386 7.52 -20.99 -2.52
C GLY A 386 7.29 -19.68 -1.74
N VAL A 387 8.13 -19.37 -0.76
CA VAL A 387 7.96 -18.18 0.08
C VAL A 387 8.00 -16.87 -0.70
N ASP A 388 8.65 -16.84 -1.86
CA ASP A 388 8.66 -15.71 -2.80
C ASP A 388 7.66 -15.85 -3.95
N GLY A 389 6.79 -16.86 -3.89
CA GLY A 389 5.91 -17.24 -4.99
C GLY A 389 6.60 -17.99 -6.12
N ALA A 390 7.91 -18.27 -6.00
CA ALA A 390 8.68 -19.03 -6.98
C ALA A 390 8.93 -20.46 -6.50
N GLU A 391 8.73 -21.43 -7.37
CA GLU A 391 9.04 -22.84 -7.10
C GLU A 391 10.54 -22.99 -6.76
N GLY A 392 10.84 -23.81 -5.75
CA GLY A 392 12.20 -24.06 -5.30
C GLY A 392 12.80 -23.01 -4.37
N THR A 393 12.09 -21.94 -4.04
CA THR A 393 12.54 -21.01 -3.00
C THR A 393 12.15 -21.52 -1.62
N TRP A 394 13.10 -21.50 -0.69
CA TRP A 394 12.92 -21.96 0.68
C TRP A 394 13.21 -20.85 1.68
N GLY A 395 12.53 -20.89 2.81
CA GLY A 395 12.78 -20.01 3.93
C GLY A 395 12.12 -20.56 5.20
N MET A 396 12.51 -20.01 6.34
CA MET A 396 11.86 -20.29 7.60
C MET A 396 10.79 -19.25 7.87
N VAL A 397 9.56 -19.72 8.04
CA VAL A 397 8.38 -18.88 8.27
C VAL A 397 8.01 -18.94 9.74
N GLN A 398 7.73 -17.79 10.31
CA GLN A 398 7.18 -17.67 11.66
C GLN A 398 5.79 -18.34 11.73
N LEU A 399 5.63 -19.27 12.67
CA LEU A 399 4.40 -20.05 12.86
C LEU A 399 3.53 -19.55 14.02
N GLN A 400 4.10 -18.83 14.98
CA GLN A 400 3.36 -18.28 16.12
C GLN A 400 3.90 -16.93 16.55
N LYS A 401 3.09 -16.15 17.29
CA LYS A 401 3.53 -14.91 17.94
C LYS A 401 4.58 -15.23 19.00
N GLY A 402 5.59 -14.35 19.12
CA GLY A 402 6.67 -14.56 20.06
C GLY A 402 7.66 -15.65 19.63
N ALA A 403 7.67 -15.98 18.35
CA ALA A 403 8.57 -16.97 17.78
C ALA A 403 10.03 -16.68 18.11
N ARG A 404 10.73 -17.66 18.63
CA ARG A 404 12.13 -17.58 19.02
C ARG A 404 12.96 -18.61 18.31
N MET A 405 14.20 -18.24 18.04
CA MET A 405 15.21 -19.06 17.40
C MET A 405 16.52 -18.81 18.15
N ARG A 406 17.17 -19.86 18.61
CA ARG A 406 18.41 -19.77 19.39
C ARG A 406 19.42 -20.80 18.91
N PHE A 407 20.67 -20.38 18.87
CA PHE A 407 21.79 -21.23 18.58
C PHE A 407 22.79 -21.15 19.73
N THR A 408 23.24 -22.30 20.19
CA THR A 408 24.27 -22.41 21.20
C THR A 408 25.50 -23.09 20.56
N PRO A 409 26.73 -22.58 20.73
CA PRO A 409 27.93 -23.28 20.26
C PRO A 409 28.01 -24.68 20.81
N LYS A 410 28.39 -25.66 19.99
CA LYS A 410 28.60 -27.06 20.44
C LYS A 410 29.63 -27.16 21.57
N ASP A 411 30.70 -26.38 21.45
CA ASP A 411 31.64 -26.20 22.55
C ASP A 411 31.32 -24.93 23.33
N GLU A 412 30.47 -25.05 24.32
CA GLU A 412 30.08 -23.94 25.20
C GLU A 412 31.26 -23.39 26.03
N SER A 413 32.36 -24.12 26.14
CA SER A 413 33.57 -23.67 26.83
C SER A 413 34.43 -22.76 25.97
N ALA A 414 34.24 -22.76 24.66
CA ALA A 414 34.96 -21.92 23.73
C ALA A 414 34.61 -20.44 23.96
N LYS A 415 35.62 -19.64 24.27
CA LYS A 415 35.48 -18.19 24.42
C LYS A 415 35.52 -17.51 23.06
N VAL A 416 34.45 -16.83 22.72
CA VAL A 416 34.33 -16.05 21.49
C VAL A 416 34.65 -14.59 21.79
N SER A 417 35.79 -14.09 21.32
CA SER A 417 36.15 -12.67 21.50
C SER A 417 35.40 -11.76 20.57
N ASN A 418 35.32 -12.14 19.30
CA ASN A 418 34.59 -11.40 18.26
C ASN A 418 33.54 -12.30 17.65
N GLN A 419 32.42 -11.71 17.21
CA GLN A 419 31.35 -12.45 16.56
C GLN A 419 30.72 -11.59 15.47
N ASP A 420 30.51 -12.18 14.29
CA ASP A 420 29.74 -11.60 13.19
C ASP A 420 28.51 -12.44 12.95
N CYS A 421 27.44 -11.77 12.53
CA CYS A 421 26.23 -12.43 12.11
C CYS A 421 25.61 -11.69 10.92
N VAL A 422 25.12 -12.43 9.96
CA VAL A 422 24.38 -11.89 8.82
C VAL A 422 23.04 -12.61 8.74
N VAL A 423 21.96 -11.86 8.76
CA VAL A 423 20.59 -12.37 8.58
C VAL A 423 20.00 -11.72 7.35
N THR A 424 19.51 -12.54 6.43
CA THR A 424 18.72 -12.08 5.28
C THR A 424 17.28 -12.51 5.49
N LEU A 425 16.35 -11.58 5.35
CA LEU A 425 14.96 -11.82 5.69
C LEU A 425 13.97 -10.98 4.87
N ASP A 426 12.74 -11.47 4.80
CA ASP A 426 11.57 -10.74 4.37
C ASP A 426 10.66 -10.51 5.58
N PRO A 427 10.51 -9.28 6.06
CA PRO A 427 9.73 -8.99 7.28
C PRO A 427 8.25 -9.38 7.19
N CYS A 428 7.69 -9.39 5.98
CA CYS A 428 6.32 -9.79 5.75
C CYS A 428 6.25 -10.72 4.52
N LYS A 429 5.68 -11.89 4.70
CA LYS A 429 5.62 -12.96 3.69
C LYS A 429 4.95 -12.54 2.37
N THR A 430 3.87 -11.76 2.46
CA THR A 430 3.01 -11.47 1.30
C THR A 430 3.02 -10.02 0.85
N ALA A 431 3.69 -9.14 1.58
CA ALA A 431 3.71 -7.72 1.26
C ALA A 431 5.05 -7.09 1.60
N GLY A 432 5.40 -6.00 0.92
CA GLY A 432 6.60 -5.21 1.18
C GLY A 432 6.61 -4.44 2.50
N GLN A 433 5.67 -4.72 3.39
CA GLN A 433 5.53 -4.10 4.70
C GLN A 433 6.51 -4.70 5.72
N GLY A 434 6.88 -3.91 6.74
CA GLY A 434 7.71 -4.40 7.83
C GLY A 434 6.97 -5.42 8.72
N PHE A 435 6.14 -4.97 9.66
CA PHE A 435 5.43 -5.85 10.61
C PHE A 435 3.93 -6.01 10.36
N GLY A 436 3.40 -5.60 9.24
CA GLY A 436 1.95 -5.47 9.07
C GLY A 436 1.40 -4.28 9.88
N SER A 437 0.20 -4.39 10.44
CA SER A 437 -0.54 -3.25 11.01
C SER A 437 -0.38 -3.04 12.52
N ALA A 438 0.16 -4.00 13.27
CA ALA A 438 0.14 -3.93 14.74
C ALA A 438 1.34 -3.17 15.32
N THR A 439 1.07 -2.05 15.98
CA THR A 439 2.06 -1.28 16.75
C THR A 439 2.63 -2.08 17.91
N GLY A 440 3.91 -1.87 18.23
CA GLY A 440 4.60 -2.54 19.33
C GLY A 440 5.17 -3.92 19.00
N GLN A 441 4.93 -4.42 17.78
CA GLN A 441 5.61 -5.63 17.31
C GLN A 441 7.11 -5.34 17.15
N TYR A 442 7.95 -6.31 17.48
CA TYR A 442 9.38 -6.17 17.30
C TYR A 442 10.05 -7.46 16.83
N LEU A 443 11.20 -7.28 16.20
CA LEU A 443 12.17 -8.31 15.89
C LEU A 443 13.50 -7.95 16.55
N ASP A 444 14.02 -8.84 17.35
CA ASP A 444 15.38 -8.76 17.89
C ASP A 444 16.28 -9.79 17.22
N ILE A 445 17.46 -9.36 16.84
CA ILE A 445 18.55 -10.22 16.35
C ILE A 445 19.75 -9.93 17.22
N CYS A 446 20.21 -10.94 17.99
CA CYS A 446 21.27 -10.78 18.98
C CYS A 446 22.41 -11.77 18.76
N ILE A 447 23.60 -11.30 19.07
CA ILE A 447 24.85 -12.06 19.09
C ILE A 447 25.51 -11.92 20.47
N LYS A 448 26.63 -12.60 20.68
CA LYS A 448 27.25 -12.66 22.01
C LYS A 448 26.23 -13.08 23.07
N PHE A 449 25.35 -14.01 22.71
CA PHE A 449 24.17 -14.34 23.48
C PHE A 449 24.36 -15.63 24.27
N ASP A 450 24.13 -15.54 25.58
CA ASP A 450 23.96 -16.71 26.43
C ASP A 450 22.48 -17.07 26.56
N THR A 451 22.13 -18.21 26.04
CA THR A 451 20.72 -18.68 26.02
C THR A 451 20.16 -19.04 27.38
N ARG A 452 21.03 -19.26 28.39
CA ARG A 452 20.65 -19.61 29.78
C ARG A 452 20.37 -18.38 30.61
N SER A 453 21.32 -17.43 30.61
CA SER A 453 21.15 -16.18 31.36
C SER A 453 20.38 -15.12 30.62
N LEU A 454 20.06 -15.34 29.34
CA LEU A 454 19.44 -14.35 28.44
C LEU A 454 20.22 -13.04 28.43
N THR A 455 21.52 -13.14 28.26
CA THR A 455 22.45 -11.99 28.23
C THR A 455 23.11 -11.90 26.85
N GLY A 456 23.13 -10.72 26.26
CA GLY A 456 23.74 -10.51 24.94
C GLY A 456 23.45 -9.14 24.35
N TYR A 457 23.79 -8.95 23.07
CA TYR A 457 23.69 -7.67 22.38
C TYR A 457 23.11 -7.85 20.99
N GLY A 458 22.33 -6.87 20.53
CA GLY A 458 21.73 -6.99 19.20
C GLY A 458 21.09 -5.72 18.68
N ILE A 459 20.39 -5.87 17.57
CA ILE A 459 19.54 -4.84 16.98
C ILE A 459 18.08 -5.21 17.21
N ARG A 460 17.28 -4.20 17.53
CA ARG A 460 15.82 -4.28 17.60
C ARG A 460 15.20 -3.46 16.48
N PHE A 461 14.27 -4.06 15.77
CA PHE A 461 13.33 -3.42 14.88
C PHE A 461 11.99 -3.38 15.59
N VAL A 462 11.35 -2.22 15.71
CA VAL A 462 10.05 -2.10 16.38
C VAL A 462 9.09 -1.23 15.57
N ARG A 463 7.86 -1.70 15.41
CA ARG A 463 6.81 -0.91 14.80
C ARG A 463 6.29 0.13 15.79
N THR A 464 6.38 1.38 15.40
CA THR A 464 5.84 2.52 16.15
C THR A 464 4.74 3.22 15.36
N PRO A 465 3.84 3.97 15.99
CA PRO A 465 2.83 4.75 15.29
C PRO A 465 3.42 5.94 14.51
N ASP A 466 4.66 6.35 14.83
CA ASP A 466 5.25 7.58 14.32
C ASP A 466 5.76 7.47 12.89
N TYR A 467 5.97 6.26 12.39
CA TYR A 467 6.66 6.02 11.11
C TYR A 467 5.79 5.29 10.06
N ASP A 468 4.48 5.31 10.22
CA ASP A 468 3.56 4.59 9.34
C ASP A 468 3.96 3.11 9.17
N HIS A 469 4.49 2.70 8.02
CA HIS A 469 4.94 1.34 7.75
C HIS A 469 6.45 1.13 7.91
N ALA A 470 7.21 2.18 8.17
CA ALA A 470 8.60 2.07 8.58
C ALA A 470 8.70 1.59 10.02
N VAL A 471 9.90 1.29 10.47
CA VAL A 471 10.16 0.86 11.84
C VAL A 471 11.19 1.78 12.49
N GLU A 472 11.20 1.81 13.82
CA GLU A 472 12.31 2.30 14.62
C GLU A 472 13.33 1.18 14.76
N ILE A 473 14.61 1.51 14.58
CA ILE A 473 15.72 0.60 14.87
C ILE A 473 16.62 1.16 15.98
N CYS A 474 17.10 0.29 16.85
CA CYS A 474 18.09 0.65 17.86
C CYS A 474 18.92 -0.57 18.25
N LEU A 475 20.10 -0.33 18.78
CA LEU A 475 20.87 -1.37 19.44
C LEU A 475 20.32 -1.62 20.85
N VAL A 476 20.29 -2.90 21.23
CA VAL A 476 19.78 -3.36 22.54
C VAL A 476 20.78 -4.23 23.24
N GLU A 477 20.72 -4.19 24.55
CA GLU A 477 21.41 -5.09 25.48
C GLU A 477 20.38 -5.92 26.24
N TYR A 478 20.61 -7.19 26.28
CA TYR A 478 19.95 -8.14 27.17
C TYR A 478 20.84 -8.38 28.39
N SER A 479 20.28 -8.28 29.58
CA SER A 479 20.92 -8.57 30.82
C SER A 479 19.95 -9.35 31.72
N GLU A 480 20.18 -10.65 31.88
CA GLU A 480 19.29 -11.55 32.62
C GLU A 480 17.82 -11.45 32.20
N GLY A 481 17.60 -11.36 30.86
CA GLY A 481 16.27 -11.23 30.26
C GLY A 481 15.71 -9.80 30.24
N ASN A 482 16.32 -8.86 30.97
CA ASN A 482 15.93 -7.44 30.87
C ASN A 482 16.55 -6.80 29.64
N ILE A 483 15.77 -5.98 28.95
CA ILE A 483 16.17 -5.38 27.67
C ILE A 483 16.27 -3.88 27.83
N ARG A 484 17.39 -3.31 27.41
CA ARG A 484 17.59 -1.87 27.37
C ARG A 484 18.13 -1.41 26.00
N LYS A 485 17.70 -0.24 25.54
CA LYS A 485 18.26 0.43 24.37
C LYS A 485 19.65 0.98 24.72
N ILE A 486 20.65 0.74 23.89
CA ILE A 486 22.03 1.21 24.07
C ILE A 486 22.49 2.14 22.93
N SER A 487 21.63 2.40 21.96
CA SER A 487 21.82 3.45 20.95
C SER A 487 20.62 4.36 20.90
N VAL A 488 20.77 5.53 20.28
CA VAL A 488 19.66 6.40 19.92
C VAL A 488 18.84 5.68 18.86
N PRO A 489 17.51 5.59 19.02
CA PRO A 489 16.64 5.04 17.99
C PRO A 489 16.61 5.90 16.73
N GLU A 490 16.50 5.25 15.56
CA GLU A 490 16.30 5.94 14.30
C GLU A 490 15.27 5.24 13.42
N ARG A 491 14.66 6.00 12.49
CA ARG A 491 13.71 5.46 11.50
C ARG A 491 14.46 4.63 10.46
N CYS A 492 13.89 3.47 10.11
CA CYS A 492 14.38 2.60 9.04
C CYS A 492 13.27 2.34 8.02
N ASP A 493 13.41 2.92 6.83
CA ASP A 493 12.44 2.80 5.74
C ASP A 493 12.64 1.53 4.89
N ILE A 494 13.75 0.85 5.05
CA ILE A 494 14.15 -0.30 4.23
C ILE A 494 13.99 -1.66 4.94
N PHE A 495 13.30 -1.70 6.09
CA PHE A 495 12.91 -2.95 6.74
C PHE A 495 11.72 -3.57 6.01
N LYS A 496 11.99 -4.08 4.81
CA LYS A 496 11.04 -4.62 3.83
C LYS A 496 11.64 -5.85 3.16
N ARG A 497 10.93 -6.45 2.21
CA ARG A 497 11.42 -7.59 1.44
C ARG A 497 12.83 -7.34 0.89
N GLY A 498 13.71 -8.33 1.02
CA GLY A 498 15.11 -8.21 0.65
C GLY A 498 16.00 -7.55 1.70
N CYS A 499 15.51 -7.42 2.94
CA CYS A 499 16.28 -6.86 4.06
C CYS A 499 17.45 -7.76 4.44
N ARG A 500 18.60 -7.15 4.68
CA ARG A 500 19.83 -7.79 5.17
C ARG A 500 20.35 -7.04 6.38
N VAL A 501 20.58 -7.77 7.45
CA VAL A 501 21.07 -7.27 8.73
C VAL A 501 22.44 -7.89 9.02
N GLU A 502 23.45 -7.06 9.23
CA GLU A 502 24.77 -7.48 9.63
C GLU A 502 25.06 -6.97 11.04
N LEU A 503 25.41 -7.86 11.93
CA LEU A 503 25.85 -7.55 13.29
C LEU A 503 27.33 -7.91 13.45
N SER A 504 28.09 -7.05 14.10
CA SER A 504 29.49 -7.27 14.42
C SER A 504 29.80 -6.83 15.84
N ALA A 505 30.34 -7.74 16.66
CA ALA A 505 30.84 -7.43 17.98
C ALA A 505 32.38 -7.52 17.98
N ARG A 506 33.05 -6.44 18.36
CA ARG A 506 34.51 -6.31 18.41
C ARG A 506 34.93 -5.60 19.71
N GLY A 507 35.69 -6.28 20.54
CA GLY A 507 36.11 -5.72 21.83
C GLY A 507 34.90 -5.35 22.69
N ASP A 508 34.74 -4.07 22.99
CA ASP A 508 33.62 -3.50 23.74
C ASP A 508 32.55 -2.83 22.86
N THR A 509 32.61 -3.03 21.56
CA THR A 509 31.75 -2.31 20.60
C THR A 509 30.89 -3.28 19.81
N ILE A 510 29.61 -2.97 19.70
CA ILE A 510 28.66 -3.63 18.78
C ILE A 510 28.27 -2.66 17.67
N THR A 511 28.24 -3.17 16.45
CA THR A 511 27.80 -2.44 15.25
C THR A 511 26.71 -3.26 14.53
N ALA A 512 25.66 -2.59 14.11
CA ALA A 512 24.65 -3.16 13.24
C ALA A 512 24.59 -2.37 11.93
N LYS A 513 24.50 -3.08 10.81
CA LYS A 513 24.28 -2.49 9.49
C LYS A 513 23.04 -3.11 8.85
N VAL A 514 22.13 -2.27 8.40
CA VAL A 514 20.91 -2.68 7.71
C VAL A 514 20.98 -2.19 6.27
N THR A 515 20.81 -3.11 5.34
CA THR A 515 20.76 -2.87 3.89
C THR A 515 19.57 -3.59 3.28
N ASN A 516 19.22 -3.25 2.05
CA ASN A 516 18.16 -3.94 1.32
C ASN A 516 18.51 -4.00 -0.16
N SER A 517 18.37 -5.18 -0.76
CA SER A 517 18.72 -5.39 -2.19
C SER A 517 17.85 -4.58 -3.16
N ASN A 518 16.63 -4.20 -2.74
CA ASN A 518 15.71 -3.39 -3.53
C ASN A 518 15.92 -1.87 -3.35
N TYR A 519 16.75 -1.48 -2.37
CA TYR A 519 17.07 -0.09 -2.05
C TYR A 519 18.58 0.09 -1.82
N PRO A 520 19.41 -0.12 -2.86
CA PRO A 520 20.87 -0.23 -2.71
C PRO A 520 21.54 1.06 -2.22
N ASP A 521 20.91 2.21 -2.44
CA ASP A 521 21.45 3.52 -2.07
C ASP A 521 21.17 3.89 -0.60
N ILE A 522 20.41 3.07 0.14
CA ILE A 522 20.05 3.35 1.53
C ILE A 522 20.76 2.33 2.44
N THR A 523 21.45 2.84 3.44
CA THR A 523 22.11 2.03 4.47
C THR A 523 21.92 2.69 5.83
N HIS A 524 21.55 1.91 6.84
CA HIS A 524 21.56 2.33 8.24
C HIS A 524 22.73 1.66 8.95
N THR A 525 23.46 2.42 9.76
CA THR A 525 24.57 1.89 10.57
C THR A 525 24.49 2.44 11.98
N LEU A 526 24.32 1.55 12.94
CA LEU A 526 24.26 1.85 14.37
C LEU A 526 25.50 1.31 15.05
N THR A 527 26.06 2.06 15.98
CA THR A 527 27.21 1.62 16.79
C THR A 527 27.01 2.03 18.23
N ALA A 528 27.32 1.13 19.17
CA ALA A 528 27.26 1.40 20.61
C ALA A 528 28.32 0.63 21.38
N LYS A 529 28.62 1.12 22.58
CA LYS A 529 29.45 0.41 23.55
C LYS A 529 28.63 -0.63 24.30
N MET A 530 29.15 -1.83 24.42
CA MET A 530 28.64 -2.88 25.27
C MET A 530 28.99 -2.58 26.72
N SER A 531 27.99 -2.56 27.61
CA SER A 531 28.24 -2.20 29.02
C SER A 531 29.03 -3.28 29.77
N SER A 532 28.87 -4.53 29.38
CA SER A 532 29.55 -5.67 29.94
C SER A 532 29.96 -6.65 28.84
N PRO A 533 31.05 -6.38 28.09
CA PRO A 533 31.50 -7.26 27.04
C PRO A 533 31.69 -8.69 27.56
N ASN A 534 31.15 -9.65 26.84
CA ASN A 534 31.18 -11.06 27.24
C ASN A 534 31.85 -11.92 26.16
N SER A 535 32.10 -13.17 26.50
CA SER A 535 32.71 -14.16 25.61
C SER A 535 31.73 -15.24 25.11
N PHE A 536 30.42 -15.02 25.26
CA PHE A 536 29.43 -15.95 24.74
C PHE A 536 29.45 -15.95 23.22
N GLY A 537 29.14 -17.09 22.61
CA GLY A 537 29.13 -17.26 21.16
C GLY A 537 27.75 -17.58 20.59
N GLY A 538 26.71 -17.52 21.41
CA GLY A 538 25.36 -17.87 20.98
C GLY A 538 24.68 -16.77 20.17
N PHE A 539 23.53 -17.14 19.61
CA PHE A 539 22.65 -16.29 18.81
C PHE A 539 21.23 -16.39 19.31
N HIS A 540 20.51 -15.28 19.21
CA HIS A 540 19.10 -15.22 19.54
C HIS A 540 18.35 -14.35 18.53
N LEU A 541 17.21 -14.86 18.04
CA LEU A 541 16.27 -14.12 17.23
C LEU A 541 14.88 -14.30 17.83
N GLN A 542 14.18 -13.20 18.09
CA GLN A 542 12.82 -13.21 18.61
C GLN A 542 11.94 -12.28 17.81
N HIS A 543 10.78 -12.77 17.39
CA HIS A 543 9.78 -12.00 16.66
C HIS A 543 8.43 -12.05 17.37
N THR A 544 7.91 -10.88 17.79
CA THR A 544 6.62 -10.79 18.50
C THR A 544 5.43 -10.53 17.58
N GLY A 545 5.68 -10.37 16.29
CA GLY A 545 4.69 -9.96 15.32
C GLY A 545 3.67 -11.02 14.92
N SER A 546 2.80 -10.63 14.00
CA SER A 546 1.73 -11.47 13.45
C SER A 546 2.25 -12.61 12.60
N THR A 547 1.44 -13.64 12.46
CA THR A 547 1.68 -14.82 11.64
C THR A 547 0.82 -14.80 10.36
N GLY A 548 0.82 -15.87 9.61
CA GLY A 548 0.04 -15.98 8.37
C GLY A 548 0.60 -15.13 7.25
N ALA A 549 -0.20 -14.28 6.64
CA ALA A 549 0.21 -13.41 5.53
C ALA A 549 1.29 -12.39 5.95
N SER A 550 1.25 -11.94 7.21
CA SER A 550 2.21 -10.99 7.79
C SER A 550 3.41 -11.67 8.48
N ALA A 551 3.57 -12.98 8.32
CA ALA A 551 4.69 -13.70 8.92
C ALA A 551 6.02 -13.24 8.34
N THR A 552 7.04 -13.13 9.19
CA THR A 552 8.42 -12.93 8.76
C THR A 552 9.00 -14.21 8.18
N VAL A 553 9.78 -14.08 7.13
CA VAL A 553 10.52 -15.18 6.49
C VAL A 553 12.00 -14.94 6.66
N ILE A 554 12.72 -15.87 7.29
CA ILE A 554 14.18 -15.87 7.36
C ILE A 554 14.72 -16.65 6.16
N LYS A 555 15.51 -15.98 5.33
CA LYS A 555 16.13 -16.56 4.14
C LYS A 555 17.47 -17.22 4.47
N SER A 556 18.28 -16.56 5.26
CA SER A 556 19.58 -17.09 5.70
C SER A 556 20.04 -16.48 7.01
N ILE A 557 20.76 -17.27 7.80
CA ILE A 557 21.53 -16.82 8.97
C ILE A 557 22.96 -17.37 8.79
N MET A 558 23.93 -16.50 8.92
CA MET A 558 25.34 -16.84 8.90
C MET A 558 25.99 -16.25 10.16
N ILE A 559 26.64 -17.09 10.95
CA ILE A 559 27.36 -16.71 12.18
C ILE A 559 28.84 -17.05 11.97
N LYS A 560 29.76 -16.12 12.34
CA LYS A 560 31.21 -16.29 12.22
C LYS A 560 31.92 -15.89 13.51
#